data_f75d82f0ce1d4e739aa1b57f43bf60c7
#
_entry.id   f75d82f0ce1d4e739aa1b57f43bf60c7
#
_cell.length_a   1.000
_cell.length_b   1.000
_cell.length_c   1.000
_cell.angle_alpha   90.00
_cell.angle_beta   90.00
_cell.angle_gamma   90.00
#
_symmetry.space_group_name_H-M   'P 1'
#
loop_
_entity.id
_entity.type
_entity.pdbx_description
1 polymer ?
#
loop_
_entity_poly.entity_id
_entity_poly.type
_entity_poly.pdbx_seq_one_letter_code
_entity_poly.pdbx_strand_id
1 'polypeptide(L)' 'MQIGDMVTLPCKRELGLVMEIGDGLNEDMVYVHWTGGSFAGEAEWWIISLLEKV' A
#
# COMPACT_ATOMS: atom_id res chain seq x y z
N MET A 1 5.29 -6.80 -6.12
CA MET A 1 4.36 -5.66 -6.09
C MET A 1 4.95 -4.54 -6.92
N GLN A 2 4.12 -3.81 -7.68
CA GLN A 2 4.58 -2.82 -8.64
C GLN A 2 3.81 -1.52 -8.46
N ILE A 3 4.39 -0.43 -8.95
CA ILE A 3 3.70 0.85 -9.02
C ILE A 3 2.43 0.67 -9.86
N GLY A 4 1.31 1.17 -9.34
CA GLY A 4 0.01 1.03 -9.99
C GLY A 4 -0.81 -0.16 -9.50
N ASP A 5 -0.23 -1.05 -8.70
CA ASP A 5 -0.99 -2.15 -8.11
C ASP A 5 -1.97 -1.62 -7.08
N MET A 6 -3.15 -2.23 -7.05
CA MET A 6 -4.11 -1.96 -5.98
C MET A 6 -3.91 -2.95 -4.85
N VAL A 7 -3.98 -2.46 -3.63
CA VAL A 7 -3.75 -3.25 -2.43
C VAL A 7 -4.85 -3.02 -1.41
N THR A 8 -5.00 -3.98 -0.51
CA THR A 8 -5.96 -3.90 0.58
C THR A 8 -5.33 -4.48 1.84
N LEU A 9 -5.93 -4.18 2.99
CA LEU A 9 -5.55 -4.79 4.26
C LEU A 9 -6.45 -5.98 4.54
N PRO A 10 -5.88 -7.13 4.99
CA PRO A 10 -6.67 -8.35 5.16
C PRO A 10 -7.86 -8.22 6.12
N CYS A 11 -7.68 -7.45 7.19
CA CYS A 11 -8.69 -7.32 8.24
C CYS A 11 -9.59 -6.10 8.07
N LYS A 12 -9.36 -5.30 7.04
CA LYS A 12 -10.08 -4.05 6.82
C LYS A 12 -10.36 -3.89 5.32
N ARG A 13 -11.43 -3.18 5.02
CA ARG A 13 -11.78 -2.91 3.62
C ARG A 13 -11.15 -1.63 3.13
N GLU A 14 -9.88 -1.46 3.45
CA GLU A 14 -9.11 -0.34 2.94
C GLU A 14 -8.67 -0.64 1.51
N LEU A 15 -8.71 0.35 0.65
CA LEU A 15 -8.27 0.20 -0.72
C LEU A 15 -7.23 1.25 -1.01
N GLY A 16 -6.07 0.82 -1.49
CA GLY A 16 -4.96 1.72 -1.76
C GLY A 16 -4.32 1.46 -3.11
N LEU A 17 -3.52 2.42 -3.54
CA LEU A 17 -2.78 2.36 -4.78
C LEU A 17 -1.29 2.52 -4.47
N VAL A 18 -0.47 1.60 -4.98
CA VAL A 18 0.98 1.68 -4.81
C VAL A 18 1.52 2.77 -5.71
N MET A 19 2.13 3.77 -5.10
CA MET A 19 2.66 4.93 -5.81
C MET A 19 4.18 4.86 -5.99
N GLU A 20 4.88 4.22 -5.05
CA GLU A 20 6.33 4.08 -5.12
C GLU A 20 6.73 2.76 -4.48
N ILE A 21 7.88 2.27 -4.90
CA ILE A 21 8.51 1.06 -4.35
C ILE A 21 9.74 1.49 -3.58
N GLY A 22 9.90 0.99 -2.37
CA GLY A 22 11.11 1.23 -1.60
C GLY A 22 12.30 0.46 -2.17
N ASP A 23 13.49 0.94 -1.87
CA ASP A 23 14.73 0.30 -2.31
C ASP A 23 15.78 0.37 -1.20
N GLY A 24 16.87 -0.34 -1.36
CA GLY A 24 17.91 -0.41 -0.35
C GLY A 24 17.38 -0.97 0.96
N LEU A 25 17.47 -0.20 2.03
CA LEU A 25 16.98 -0.61 3.35
C LEU A 25 15.46 -0.73 3.44
N ASN A 26 14.74 -0.15 2.47
CA ASN A 26 13.28 -0.14 2.44
C ASN A 26 12.72 -1.01 1.31
N GLU A 27 13.47 -1.99 0.83
CA GLU A 27 13.05 -2.83 -0.30
C GLU A 27 11.80 -3.64 -0.02
N ASP A 28 11.43 -3.82 1.25
CA ASP A 28 10.23 -4.53 1.68
C ASP A 28 9.04 -3.60 1.92
N MET A 29 9.17 -2.34 1.54
CA MET A 29 8.12 -1.32 1.76
C MET A 29 7.66 -0.71 0.44
N VAL A 30 6.40 -0.27 0.46
CA VAL A 30 5.82 0.48 -0.66
C VAL A 30 5.11 1.71 -0.12
N TYR A 31 5.05 2.75 -0.93
CA TYR A 31 4.32 3.97 -0.61
C TYR A 31 2.91 3.82 -1.17
N VAL A 32 1.92 3.86 -0.29
CA VAL A 32 0.52 3.61 -0.63
C VAL A 32 -0.31 4.87 -0.43
N HIS A 33 -1.06 5.23 -1.45
CA HIS A 33 -2.08 6.28 -1.35
C HIS A 33 -3.44 5.59 -1.17
N TRP A 34 -4.04 5.76 -0.02
CA TRP A 34 -5.32 5.13 0.30
C TRP A 34 -6.45 5.89 -0.37
N THR A 35 -7.27 5.18 -1.13
CA THR A 35 -8.36 5.76 -1.91
C THR A 35 -9.73 5.40 -1.39
N GLY A 36 -9.82 4.40 -0.51
CA GLY A 36 -11.08 3.98 0.09
C GLY A 36 -10.89 3.50 1.51
N GLY A 37 -11.98 3.42 2.26
CA GLY A 37 -11.97 3.03 3.65
C GLY A 37 -11.64 4.19 4.59
N SER A 38 -11.26 3.87 5.83
CA SER A 38 -11.01 4.88 6.85
C SER A 38 -9.72 5.66 6.62
N PHE A 39 -8.82 5.16 5.78
CA PHE A 39 -7.57 5.86 5.46
C PHE A 39 -7.66 6.71 4.18
N ALA A 40 -8.85 6.83 3.59
CA ALA A 40 -9.01 7.55 2.34
C ALA A 40 -8.42 8.96 2.40
N GLY A 41 -7.59 9.29 1.41
CA GLY A 41 -6.90 10.58 1.36
C GLY A 41 -5.55 10.62 2.02
N GLU A 42 -5.16 9.57 2.74
CA GLU A 42 -3.84 9.48 3.38
C GLU A 42 -2.86 8.72 2.50
N ALA A 43 -1.58 9.02 2.66
CA ALA A 43 -0.52 8.33 1.95
C ALA A 43 0.64 8.08 2.90
N GLU A 44 1.16 6.85 2.91
CA GLU A 44 2.25 6.49 3.80
C GLU A 44 2.95 5.22 3.34
N TRP A 45 4.13 4.96 3.90
CA TRP A 45 4.90 3.75 3.63
C TRP A 45 4.34 2.58 4.42
N TRP A 46 4.21 1.44 3.74
CA TRP A 46 3.72 0.21 4.36
C TRP A 46 4.63 -0.95 4.01
N ILE A 47 4.78 -1.87 4.96
CA ILE A 47 5.51 -3.12 4.72
C ILE A 47 4.65 -4.00 3.82
N ILE A 48 5.25 -4.53 2.76
CA ILE A 48 4.52 -5.33 1.75
C ILE A 48 3.81 -6.53 2.38
N SER A 49 4.43 -7.16 3.39
CA SER A 49 3.86 -8.33 4.04
C SER A 49 2.53 -8.07 4.76
N LEU A 50 2.20 -6.81 5.03
CA LEU A 50 0.95 -6.44 5.66
C LEU A 50 -0.17 -6.18 4.64
N LEU A 51 0.16 -6.19 3.36
CA LEU A 51 -0.77 -5.83 2.29
C LEU A 51 -1.15 -7.06 1.48
N GLU A 52 -2.35 -7.02 0.92
CA GLU A 52 -2.78 -8.00 -0.07
C GLU A 52 -3.02 -7.30 -1.39
N LYS A 53 -2.54 -7.89 -2.46
CA LYS A 53 -2.78 -7.39 -3.81
C LYS A 53 -4.20 -7.75 -4.24
N VAL A 54 -4.90 -6.77 -4.76
CA VAL A 54 -6.25 -6.98 -5.28
C VAL A 54 -6.23 -7.69 -6.62
#